data_c060a4108eb07a7222bdeab7d73ea740
#
_entry.id   c060a4108eb07a7222bdeab7d73ea740
#
_cell.length_a   1.000
_cell.length_b   1.000
_cell.length_c   1.000
_cell.angle_alpha   90.00
_cell.angle_beta   90.00
_cell.angle_gamma   90.00
#
_symmetry.space_group_name_H-M   'P 1'
#
loop_
_entity.id
_entity.type
_entity.pdbx_description
1 polymer ?
#
loop_
_entity_poly.entity_id
_entity_poly.type
_entity_poly.pdbx_seq_one_letter_code
_entity_poly.pdbx_strand_id
1 'polypeptide(L)'
;GQFLAPNDMINVANKIIESGNKNLLLTERGATFGYNNLVSDMRSLEIMKEEILYPVIFDATHSVQAPGGKGASSGGDRRFVPVLAKAAVSTGIAGVFMETHNDPDNAPSDGPNMVPLSKMPNLLKQLVEIDNLIKNGKN
;
A
#
# COMPACT_ATOMS: atom_id res chain seq x y z
N GLY A 1 -10.38 4.82 8.43
CA GLY A 1 -10.78 3.72 7.64
C GLY A 1 -9.93 2.47 7.69
N GLN A 2 -8.74 2.44 8.34
CA GLN A 2 -7.99 1.19 8.46
C GLN A 2 -8.83 0.12 9.19
N PHE A 3 -8.66 -1.15 8.83
CA PHE A 3 -9.40 -2.31 9.37
C PHE A 3 -10.88 -2.38 8.97
N LEU A 4 -11.36 -1.56 8.04
CA LEU A 4 -12.66 -1.76 7.41
C LEU A 4 -12.58 -2.92 6.41
N ALA A 5 -13.70 -3.63 6.26
CA ALA A 5 -13.83 -4.56 5.15
C ALA A 5 -13.77 -3.81 3.80
N PRO A 6 -13.17 -4.39 2.74
CA PRO A 6 -13.07 -3.71 1.45
C PRO A 6 -14.43 -3.29 0.88
N ASN A 7 -15.47 -4.09 1.06
CA ASN A 7 -16.84 -3.76 0.65
C ASN A 7 -17.41 -2.54 1.40
N ASP A 8 -17.03 -2.34 2.68
CA ASP A 8 -17.52 -1.20 3.47
C ASP A 8 -16.87 0.12 3.05
N MET A 9 -15.77 0.09 2.29
CA MET A 9 -15.11 1.28 1.78
C MET A 9 -15.99 2.05 0.79
N ILE A 10 -17.02 1.44 0.21
CA ILE A 10 -18.03 2.17 -0.60
C ILE A 10 -18.71 3.27 0.23
N ASN A 11 -19.00 3.02 1.51
CA ASN A 11 -19.62 3.99 2.39
C ASN A 11 -18.69 5.18 2.68
N VAL A 12 -17.39 4.94 2.76
CA VAL A 12 -16.36 6.00 2.92
C VAL A 12 -16.29 6.84 1.65
N ALA A 13 -16.23 6.21 0.49
CA ALA A 13 -16.21 6.88 -0.80
C ALA A 13 -17.47 7.76 -1.00
N ASN A 14 -18.66 7.22 -0.71
CA ASN A 14 -19.92 7.93 -0.84
C ASN A 14 -19.96 9.19 0.02
N LYS A 15 -19.49 9.15 1.28
CA LYS A 15 -19.41 10.33 2.14
C LYS A 15 -18.56 11.46 1.55
N ILE A 16 -17.45 11.11 0.89
CA ILE A 16 -16.59 12.10 0.22
C ILE A 16 -17.30 12.69 -0.99
N ILE A 17 -17.95 11.83 -1.79
CA ILE A 17 -18.69 12.25 -2.99
C ILE A 17 -19.86 13.15 -2.62
N GLU A 18 -20.63 12.79 -1.61
CA GLU A 18 -21.77 13.56 -1.10
C GLU A 18 -21.34 14.94 -0.56
N SER A 19 -20.12 15.07 -0.07
CA SER A 19 -19.53 16.37 0.32
C SER A 19 -19.10 17.25 -0.87
N GLY A 20 -19.28 16.76 -2.11
CA GLY A 20 -18.98 17.50 -3.34
C GLY A 20 -17.61 17.22 -3.95
N ASN A 21 -16.77 16.37 -3.33
CA ASN A 21 -15.48 16.00 -3.90
C ASN A 21 -15.53 14.66 -4.61
N LYS A 22 -15.30 14.68 -5.93
CA LYS A 22 -15.23 13.46 -6.76
C LYS A 22 -13.79 12.98 -7.02
N ASN A 23 -12.79 13.72 -6.57
CA ASN A 23 -11.39 13.37 -6.74
C ASN A 23 -10.91 12.65 -5.47
N LEU A 24 -11.00 11.34 -5.47
CA LEU A 24 -10.56 10.52 -4.35
C LEU A 24 -9.73 9.32 -4.80
N LEU A 25 -8.88 8.87 -3.92
CA LEU A 25 -8.10 7.64 -4.03
C LEU A 25 -8.41 6.78 -2.79
N LEU A 26 -8.53 5.47 -2.99
CA LEU A 26 -8.68 4.51 -1.91
C LEU A 26 -7.32 3.90 -1.60
N THR A 27 -6.92 3.88 -0.32
CA THR A 27 -5.61 3.36 0.07
C THR A 27 -5.75 2.15 0.98
N GLU A 28 -5.16 1.03 0.57
CA GLU A 28 -4.95 -0.15 1.41
C GLU A 28 -3.58 -0.05 2.09
N ARG A 29 -3.52 -0.28 3.42
CA ARG A 29 -2.28 -0.24 4.20
C ARG A 29 -2.17 -1.32 5.28
N GLY A 30 -2.87 -2.41 5.12
CA GLY A 30 -2.97 -3.48 6.11
C GLY A 30 -4.34 -3.50 6.78
N ALA A 31 -5.00 -4.64 6.71
CA ALA A 31 -6.40 -4.81 7.10
C ALA A 31 -6.59 -5.58 8.41
N THR A 32 -5.57 -6.30 8.88
CA THR A 32 -5.64 -7.11 10.10
C THR A 32 -4.26 -7.31 10.72
N PHE A 33 -4.24 -7.94 11.89
CA PHE A 33 -3.01 -8.30 12.57
C PHE A 33 -2.68 -9.77 12.36
N GLY A 34 -1.40 -10.04 12.06
CA GLY A 34 -0.82 -11.37 12.02
C GLY A 34 0.09 -11.63 13.23
N TYR A 35 1.22 -12.29 13.01
CA TYR A 35 2.22 -12.59 14.04
C TYR A 35 3.08 -11.34 14.33
N ASN A 36 2.58 -10.45 15.22
CA ASN A 36 3.20 -9.16 15.58
C ASN A 36 3.45 -8.21 14.39
N ASN A 37 2.69 -8.33 13.31
CA ASN A 37 2.78 -7.52 12.13
C ASN A 37 1.38 -7.21 11.55
N LEU A 38 1.31 -6.24 10.65
CA LEU A 38 0.14 -6.05 9.81
C LEU A 38 0.10 -7.09 8.68
N VAL A 39 -1.10 -7.44 8.25
CA VAL A 39 -1.35 -8.29 7.09
C VAL A 39 -2.23 -7.54 6.11
N SER A 40 -1.81 -7.50 4.85
CA SER A 40 -2.59 -6.99 3.73
C SER A 40 -3.18 -8.16 2.94
N ASP A 41 -4.48 -8.13 2.74
CA ASP A 41 -5.16 -9.09 1.87
C ASP A 41 -5.19 -8.56 0.44
N MET A 42 -4.43 -9.15 -0.47
CA MET A 42 -4.37 -8.71 -1.87
C MET A 42 -5.71 -8.82 -2.60
N ARG A 43 -6.64 -9.65 -2.12
CA ARG A 43 -8.00 -9.72 -2.66
C ARG A 43 -8.79 -8.44 -2.39
N SER A 44 -8.48 -7.72 -1.31
CA SER A 44 -9.14 -6.45 -0.98
C SER A 44 -8.94 -5.40 -2.08
N LEU A 45 -7.79 -5.43 -2.76
CA LEU A 45 -7.47 -4.51 -3.85
C LEU A 45 -8.39 -4.76 -5.05
N GLU A 46 -8.64 -6.02 -5.40
CA GLU A 46 -9.56 -6.37 -6.48
C GLU A 46 -11.00 -6.03 -6.13
N ILE A 47 -11.47 -6.39 -4.93
CA ILE A 47 -12.81 -6.07 -4.45
C ILE A 47 -13.09 -4.56 -4.53
N MET A 48 -12.15 -3.73 -4.02
CA MET A 48 -12.33 -2.27 -4.08
C MET A 48 -12.33 -1.73 -5.51
N LYS A 49 -11.53 -2.29 -6.42
CA LYS A 49 -11.53 -1.90 -7.84
C LYS A 49 -12.87 -2.21 -8.52
N GLU A 50 -13.41 -3.39 -8.26
CA GLU A 50 -14.65 -3.86 -8.90
C GLU A 50 -15.89 -3.17 -8.35
N GLU A 51 -15.96 -2.98 -7.04
CA GLU A 51 -17.19 -2.51 -6.39
C GLU A 51 -17.26 -0.98 -6.25
N ILE A 52 -16.12 -0.28 -6.12
CA ILE A 52 -16.12 1.14 -5.79
C ILE A 52 -15.81 2.02 -7.00
N LEU A 53 -15.12 1.50 -8.01
CA LEU A 53 -14.80 2.16 -9.27
C LEU A 53 -13.96 3.45 -9.13
N TYR A 54 -13.22 3.59 -8.02
CA TYR A 54 -12.24 4.66 -7.82
C TYR A 54 -10.82 4.08 -7.80
N PRO A 55 -9.79 4.90 -8.12
CA PRO A 55 -8.42 4.41 -8.14
C PRO A 55 -7.99 3.89 -6.77
N VAL A 56 -7.42 2.67 -6.75
CA VAL A 56 -6.91 2.02 -5.55
C VAL A 56 -5.40 2.18 -5.52
N ILE A 57 -4.89 2.61 -4.36
CA ILE A 57 -3.47 2.78 -4.04
C ILE A 57 -3.09 1.76 -2.96
N PHE A 58 -1.91 1.19 -3.07
CA PHE A 58 -1.33 0.36 -2.02
C PHE A 58 -0.21 1.11 -1.30
N ASP A 59 -0.35 1.29 0.01
CA ASP A 59 0.70 1.84 0.87
C ASP A 59 1.66 0.73 1.29
N ALA A 60 2.75 0.58 0.56
CA ALA A 60 3.74 -0.45 0.80
C ALA A 60 4.65 -0.14 2.01
N THR A 61 4.78 1.12 2.39
CA THR A 61 5.60 1.53 3.54
C THR A 61 4.94 1.13 4.85
N HIS A 62 3.68 1.50 5.05
CA HIS A 62 3.01 1.28 6.32
C HIS A 62 2.42 -0.13 6.45
N SER A 63 2.25 -0.85 5.35
CA SER A 63 1.83 -2.26 5.38
C SER A 63 2.86 -3.20 6.00
N VAL A 64 4.14 -2.79 6.12
CA VAL A 64 5.19 -3.61 6.75
C VAL A 64 5.43 -3.24 8.21
N GLN A 65 4.60 -2.38 8.80
CA GLN A 65 4.68 -2.05 10.21
C GLN A 65 4.44 -3.28 11.09
N ALA A 66 5.16 -3.33 12.21
CA ALA A 66 4.98 -4.31 13.27
C ALA A 66 4.52 -3.58 14.54
N PRO A 67 3.22 -3.33 14.68
CA PRO A 67 2.68 -2.64 15.85
C PRO A 67 2.99 -3.41 17.13
N GLY A 68 3.59 -2.74 18.12
CA GLY A 68 4.00 -3.38 19.39
C GLY A 68 5.27 -4.23 19.32
N GLY A 69 5.92 -4.36 18.17
CA GLY A 69 7.11 -5.22 18.01
C GLY A 69 8.36 -4.75 18.76
N LYS A 70 8.40 -3.48 19.24
CA LYS A 70 9.54 -2.91 19.97
C LYS A 70 9.13 -2.10 21.21
N GLY A 71 7.99 -2.40 21.84
CA GLY A 71 7.53 -1.71 23.04
C GLY A 71 7.17 -0.25 22.78
N ALA A 72 8.12 0.68 22.96
CA ALA A 72 7.87 2.13 22.87
C ALA A 72 7.94 2.73 21.46
N SER A 73 8.32 1.97 20.43
CA SER A 73 8.39 2.43 19.04
C SER A 73 7.74 1.47 18.07
N SER A 74 7.13 1.99 17.01
CA SER A 74 6.62 1.19 15.90
C SER A 74 7.78 0.42 15.26
N GLY A 75 7.70 -0.90 15.26
CA GLY A 75 8.59 -1.76 14.50
C GLY A 75 8.17 -1.82 13.03
N GLY A 76 9.04 -2.39 12.22
CA GLY A 76 8.74 -2.68 10.81
C GLY A 76 9.91 -3.37 10.14
N ASP A 77 9.69 -3.83 8.92
CA ASP A 77 10.73 -4.50 8.16
C ASP A 77 10.67 -4.10 6.69
N ARG A 78 11.50 -3.13 6.32
CA ARG A 78 11.62 -2.59 4.94
C ARG A 78 11.93 -3.64 3.89
N ARG A 79 12.45 -4.83 4.28
CA ARG A 79 12.74 -5.93 3.33
C ARG A 79 11.48 -6.40 2.61
N PHE A 80 10.32 -6.26 3.25
CA PHE A 80 9.03 -6.69 2.69
C PHE A 80 8.35 -5.61 1.84
N VAL A 81 8.79 -4.35 1.87
CA VAL A 81 8.22 -3.28 1.02
C VAL A 81 8.26 -3.65 -0.46
N PRO A 82 9.39 -4.06 -1.05
CA PRO A 82 9.43 -4.49 -2.45
C PRO A 82 8.57 -5.73 -2.74
N VAL A 83 8.42 -6.63 -1.77
CA VAL A 83 7.63 -7.86 -1.92
C VAL A 83 6.15 -7.51 -2.02
N LEU A 84 5.63 -6.74 -1.06
CA LEU A 84 4.23 -6.34 -1.03
C LEU A 84 3.88 -5.38 -2.16
N ALA A 85 4.77 -4.43 -2.49
CA ALA A 85 4.57 -3.52 -3.62
C ALA A 85 4.39 -4.29 -4.95
N LYS A 86 5.24 -5.28 -5.23
CA LYS A 86 5.11 -6.12 -6.43
C LYS A 86 3.83 -6.94 -6.45
N ALA A 87 3.48 -7.55 -5.31
CA ALA A 87 2.24 -8.31 -5.17
C ALA A 87 1.02 -7.41 -5.42
N ALA A 88 1.00 -6.21 -4.86
CA ALA A 88 -0.08 -5.26 -5.07
C ALA A 88 -0.16 -4.77 -6.52
N VAL A 89 0.96 -4.41 -7.14
CA VAL A 89 0.99 -3.97 -8.56
C VAL A 89 0.49 -5.08 -9.49
N SER A 90 0.76 -6.35 -9.18
CA SER A 90 0.27 -7.48 -9.98
C SER A 90 -1.25 -7.63 -9.97
N THR A 91 -1.99 -6.98 -9.07
CA THR A 91 -3.46 -6.90 -9.11
C THR A 91 -3.99 -5.80 -10.04
N GLY A 92 -3.11 -5.01 -10.67
CA GLY A 92 -3.51 -3.94 -11.59
C GLY A 92 -4.10 -2.70 -10.91
N ILE A 93 -3.66 -2.37 -9.69
CA ILE A 93 -4.02 -1.14 -8.98
C ILE A 93 -3.53 0.12 -9.68
N ALA A 94 -4.06 1.28 -9.26
CA ALA A 94 -3.73 2.57 -9.87
C ALA A 94 -2.34 3.09 -9.48
N GLY A 95 -1.83 2.73 -8.30
CA GLY A 95 -0.53 3.18 -7.87
C GLY A 95 -0.08 2.61 -6.52
N VAL A 96 1.15 2.95 -6.16
CA VAL A 96 1.78 2.55 -4.89
C VAL A 96 2.28 3.80 -4.18
N PHE A 97 2.02 3.88 -2.87
CA PHE A 97 2.67 4.84 -1.99
C PHE A 97 3.89 4.18 -1.35
N MET A 98 5.03 4.87 -1.40
CA MET A 98 6.27 4.43 -0.76
C MET A 98 7.03 5.63 -0.19
N GLU A 99 7.43 5.53 1.07
CA GLU A 99 8.38 6.47 1.67
C GLU A 99 9.82 6.05 1.38
N THR A 100 10.65 7.04 1.14
CA THR A 100 12.07 6.84 0.85
C THR A 100 12.91 7.91 1.53
N HIS A 101 14.11 7.55 1.93
CA HIS A 101 15.08 8.45 2.52
C HIS A 101 16.49 8.05 2.08
N ASN A 102 17.41 9.01 2.00
CA ASN A 102 18.82 8.72 1.69
C ASN A 102 19.53 7.93 2.80
N ASP A 103 19.10 8.14 4.05
CA ASP A 103 19.58 7.43 5.23
C ASP A 103 18.38 7.05 6.13
N PRO A 104 17.66 5.95 5.83
CA PRO A 104 16.45 5.58 6.57
C PRO A 104 16.68 5.31 8.05
N ASP A 105 17.87 4.88 8.44
CA ASP A 105 18.16 4.52 9.84
C ASP A 105 18.26 5.78 10.74
N ASN A 106 18.50 6.93 10.15
CA ASN A 106 18.51 8.25 10.81
C ASN A 106 17.31 9.12 10.38
N ALA A 107 16.29 8.56 9.76
CA ALA A 107 15.09 9.32 9.40
C ALA A 107 14.29 9.71 10.66
N PRO A 108 13.58 10.86 10.65
CA PRO A 108 12.86 11.37 11.81
C PRO A 108 11.66 10.50 12.21
N SER A 109 11.10 9.71 11.29
CA SER A 109 10.00 8.77 11.52
C SER A 109 10.10 7.59 10.56
N ASP A 110 9.41 6.51 10.83
CA ASP A 110 9.19 5.34 9.96
C ASP A 110 10.43 4.72 9.30
N GLY A 111 11.62 5.05 9.79
CA GLY A 111 12.89 4.58 9.26
C GLY A 111 12.95 3.08 8.97
N PRO A 112 12.48 2.19 9.87
CA PRO A 112 12.45 0.74 9.63
C PRO A 112 11.61 0.30 8.42
N ASN A 113 10.70 1.15 7.94
CA ASN A 113 9.78 0.87 6.82
C ASN A 113 10.22 1.53 5.52
N MET A 114 11.07 2.57 5.57
CA MET A 114 11.47 3.33 4.40
C MET A 114 12.43 2.57 3.48
N VAL A 115 12.22 2.70 2.19
CA VAL A 115 13.16 2.20 1.18
C VAL A 115 14.35 3.16 1.06
N PRO A 116 15.61 2.70 1.10
CA PRO A 116 16.76 3.54 0.81
C PRO A 116 16.63 4.15 -0.59
N LEU A 117 16.85 5.46 -0.72
CA LEU A 117 16.70 6.19 -1.99
C LEU A 117 17.54 5.56 -3.11
N SER A 118 18.72 5.04 -2.79
CA SER A 118 19.60 4.36 -3.75
C SER A 118 19.00 3.09 -4.36
N LYS A 119 17.98 2.47 -3.70
CA LYS A 119 17.31 1.27 -4.20
C LYS A 119 16.05 1.58 -5.01
N MET A 120 15.54 2.81 -4.93
CA MET A 120 14.29 3.21 -5.59
C MET A 120 14.32 3.06 -7.11
N PRO A 121 15.37 3.47 -7.85
CA PRO A 121 15.36 3.37 -9.32
C PRO A 121 15.14 1.94 -9.81
N ASN A 122 15.81 0.97 -9.20
CA ASN A 122 15.66 -0.43 -9.58
C ASN A 122 14.29 -0.99 -9.19
N LEU A 123 13.78 -0.63 -8.02
CA LEU A 123 12.43 -1.04 -7.58
C LEU A 123 11.37 -0.47 -8.52
N LEU A 124 11.41 0.82 -8.82
CA LEU A 124 10.44 1.47 -9.73
C LEU A 124 10.45 0.83 -11.11
N LYS A 125 11.64 0.53 -11.66
CA LYS A 125 11.74 -0.18 -12.94
C LYS A 125 10.97 -1.50 -12.92
N GLN A 126 11.17 -2.32 -11.88
CA GLN A 126 10.48 -3.61 -11.74
C GLN A 126 8.96 -3.43 -11.60
N LEU A 127 8.50 -2.44 -10.82
CA LEU A 127 7.07 -2.17 -10.66
C LEU A 127 6.42 -1.75 -11.98
N VAL A 128 7.08 -0.89 -12.75
CA VAL A 128 6.61 -0.46 -14.08
C VAL A 128 6.55 -1.65 -15.06
N GLU A 129 7.54 -2.55 -15.04
CA GLU A 129 7.53 -3.76 -15.88
C GLU A 129 6.34 -4.67 -15.54
N ILE A 130 6.05 -4.87 -14.25
CA ILE A 130 4.88 -5.66 -13.80
C ILE A 130 3.58 -4.95 -14.21
N ASP A 131 3.47 -3.65 -13.97
CA ASP A 131 2.28 -2.85 -14.30
C ASP A 131 1.97 -2.93 -15.80
N ASN A 132 2.98 -2.77 -16.64
CA ASN A 132 2.87 -2.90 -18.09
C ASN A 132 2.41 -4.31 -18.51
N LEU A 133 2.97 -5.35 -17.90
CA LEU A 133 2.56 -6.73 -18.19
C LEU A 133 1.09 -6.96 -17.87
N ILE A 134 0.63 -6.47 -16.72
CA ILE A 134 -0.76 -6.68 -16.27
C ILE A 134 -1.75 -5.82 -17.06
N LYS A 135 -1.45 -4.55 -17.33
CA LYS A 135 -2.38 -3.64 -18.00
C LYS A 135 -2.41 -3.78 -19.51
N ASN A 136 -1.26 -4.10 -20.14
CA ASN A 136 -1.16 -4.27 -21.59
C ASN A 136 -1.33 -5.72 -22.04
N GLY A 137 -1.22 -6.70 -21.13
CA GLY A 137 -1.41 -8.12 -21.44
C GLY A 137 -2.87 -8.59 -21.46
N LYS A 138 -3.84 -7.68 -21.27
CA LYS A 138 -5.26 -7.98 -21.43
C LYS A 138 -5.64 -7.89 -22.91
N ASN A 139 -5.41 -8.99 -23.63
CA ASN A 139 -6.03 -9.25 -24.94
C ASN A 139 -7.30 -10.06 -24.73
#